data_7661c5ee7a5340c9ec996d979996185d
#
_entry.id   7661c5ee7a5340c9ec996d979996185d
#
_cell.length_a   1.000
_cell.length_b   1.000
_cell.length_c   1.000
_cell.angle_alpha   90.00
_cell.angle_beta   90.00
_cell.angle_gamma   90.00
#
_symmetry.space_group_name_H-M   'P 1'
#
loop_
_entity.id
_entity.type
_entity.pdbx_description
1 polymer ?
#
loop_
_entity_poly.entity_id
_entity_poly.type
_entity_poly.pdbx_seq_one_letter_code
_entity_poly.pdbx_strand_id
1 'polypeptide(L)'
;MCIRDREILADIAEATAAQRGASLPIGDLDGLTGITPRIVANDDFYIIDTAFRKPEIDAARWALTIDGPHVDNPTTFTYQDLLNRELVTTEMTLVGVSNPLGGDLVGNAVWTGVPLAELLDEAGIADPTNPNHQIFSRSVDDYTSGFPVPIAYDGRTAMLALFMNGEPLPTEHGFPARLVVAGLYGYVSAIKWIEQIQVTDFEGVDGFWIPRGWSKEAPVKTQSRIDTPEPGAEMAPGPVTIAGVAWNPGVGIDQVEVGFTNAATQETTEWIPAQLAESGSDETWVQWQFEWDAPDGEWFIAVRATDKSGFTQTPEQVPAAPNGAEGHHTILSRVR
;
A
#
# COMPACT_ATOMS: atom_id res chain seq x y z
N MET A 1 -1.41 -38.07 19.48
CA MET A 1 -0.62 -36.87 19.78
C MET A 1 0.62 -37.31 20.55
N CYS A 2 1.80 -37.16 19.97
CA CYS A 2 3.06 -37.52 20.63
C CYS A 2 3.31 -36.54 21.79
N ILE A 3 3.92 -37.01 22.86
CA ILE A 3 4.27 -36.15 24.02
C ILE A 3 5.15 -34.99 23.58
N ARG A 4 6.04 -35.25 22.59
CA ARG A 4 6.95 -34.27 22.00
C ARG A 4 6.22 -33.11 21.28
N ASP A 5 5.09 -33.39 20.62
CA ASP A 5 4.32 -32.35 19.90
C ASP A 5 3.63 -31.38 20.88
N ARG A 6 3.20 -31.88 22.04
CA ARG A 6 2.65 -31.06 23.13
C ARG A 6 3.69 -30.18 23.81
N GLU A 7 4.91 -30.70 23.96
CA GLU A 7 6.03 -29.94 24.52
C GLU A 7 6.43 -28.80 23.58
N ILE A 8 6.53 -29.04 22.29
CA ILE A 8 6.83 -28.01 21.27
C ILE A 8 5.78 -26.88 21.27
N LEU A 9 4.49 -27.23 21.31
CA LEU A 9 3.41 -26.23 21.34
C LEU A 9 3.40 -25.45 22.67
N ALA A 10 3.78 -26.11 23.78
CA ALA A 10 3.92 -25.47 25.09
C ALA A 10 5.13 -24.52 25.13
N ASP A 11 6.27 -24.90 24.53
CA ASP A 11 7.49 -24.10 24.46
C ASP A 11 7.26 -22.86 23.59
N ILE A 12 6.54 -23.01 22.46
CA ILE A 12 6.12 -21.87 21.62
C ILE A 12 5.20 -20.94 22.43
N ALA A 13 4.25 -21.47 23.19
CA ALA A 13 3.34 -20.69 24.02
C ALA A 13 4.06 -19.97 25.17
N GLU A 14 5.09 -20.57 25.76
CA GLU A 14 5.88 -19.98 26.85
C GLU A 14 6.83 -18.89 26.34
N ALA A 15 7.51 -19.12 25.21
CA ALA A 15 8.31 -18.09 24.51
C ALA A 15 7.42 -16.87 24.14
N THR A 16 6.18 -17.14 23.74
CA THR A 16 5.18 -16.10 23.41
C THR A 16 4.74 -15.29 24.63
N ALA A 17 4.59 -15.93 25.80
CA ALA A 17 4.22 -15.23 27.03
C ALA A 17 5.30 -14.23 27.48
N ALA A 18 6.58 -14.53 27.20
CA ALA A 18 7.69 -13.61 27.42
C ALA A 18 7.69 -12.40 26.45
N GLN A 19 7.17 -12.58 25.24
CA GLN A 19 7.05 -11.49 24.22
C GLN A 19 5.81 -10.61 24.46
N ARG A 20 4.75 -11.10 25.08
CA ARG A 20 3.53 -10.31 25.39
C ARG A 20 3.76 -9.12 26.34
N GLY A 21 4.97 -8.95 26.86
CA GLY A 21 5.28 -7.96 27.89
C GLY A 21 5.90 -6.64 27.42
N ALA A 22 6.25 -6.46 26.16
CA ALA A 22 6.87 -5.21 25.72
C ALA A 22 6.89 -5.08 24.18
N SER A 23 5.87 -4.57 23.59
CA SER A 23 6.04 -4.04 22.22
C SER A 23 6.27 -2.54 22.25
N LEU A 24 7.48 -2.12 22.64
CA LEU A 24 7.98 -0.86 22.13
C LEU A 24 8.34 -1.12 20.66
N PRO A 25 7.99 -0.18 19.74
CA PRO A 25 8.41 -0.28 18.37
C PRO A 25 9.93 -0.45 18.32
N ILE A 26 10.39 -1.40 17.49
CA ILE A 26 11.80 -1.54 17.16
C ILE A 26 12.16 -0.58 16.04
N GLY A 27 13.43 -0.22 15.87
CA GLY A 27 13.89 0.56 14.70
C GLY A 27 13.51 -0.11 13.38
N ASP A 28 13.83 0.53 12.24
CA ASP A 28 13.61 -0.10 10.95
C ASP A 28 14.32 -1.48 10.85
N LEU A 29 13.81 -2.32 9.96
CA LEU A 29 14.34 -3.67 9.75
C LEU A 29 15.13 -3.77 8.43
N ASP A 30 15.51 -2.65 7.81
CA ASP A 30 16.17 -2.63 6.49
C ASP A 30 17.51 -3.39 6.45
N GLY A 31 18.10 -3.63 7.61
CA GLY A 31 19.29 -4.47 7.75
C GLY A 31 19.04 -5.98 7.76
N LEU A 32 17.78 -6.43 7.84
CA LEU A 32 17.42 -7.84 7.85
C LEU A 32 17.39 -8.40 6.42
N THR A 33 18.11 -9.50 6.21
CA THR A 33 18.16 -10.14 4.89
C THR A 33 16.79 -10.66 4.47
N GLY A 34 16.36 -10.30 3.27
CA GLY A 34 15.12 -10.80 2.67
C GLY A 34 13.87 -10.00 3.01
N ILE A 35 13.96 -8.99 3.89
CA ILE A 35 12.81 -8.09 4.13
C ILE A 35 12.72 -7.02 3.04
N THR A 36 11.50 -6.63 2.72
CA THR A 36 11.26 -5.44 1.90
C THR A 36 11.68 -4.18 2.67
N PRO A 37 12.53 -3.31 2.09
CA PRO A 37 13.01 -2.11 2.77
C PRO A 37 11.85 -1.15 3.06
N ARG A 38 11.98 -0.36 4.14
CA ARG A 38 10.96 0.62 4.52
C ARG A 38 10.65 1.58 3.37
N ILE A 39 11.65 2.08 2.68
CA ILE A 39 11.54 2.89 1.45
C ILE A 39 12.06 2.07 0.29
N VAL A 40 11.18 1.81 -0.69
CA VAL A 40 11.53 1.09 -1.91
C VAL A 40 12.26 2.04 -2.86
N ALA A 41 13.42 1.63 -3.37
CA ALA A 41 14.15 2.40 -4.37
C ALA A 41 13.31 2.60 -5.64
N ASN A 42 13.56 3.71 -6.37
CA ASN A 42 12.77 4.02 -7.57
C ASN A 42 12.79 2.90 -8.61
N ASP A 43 13.95 2.28 -8.82
CA ASP A 43 14.12 1.19 -9.80
C ASP A 43 13.43 -0.12 -9.38
N ASP A 44 13.20 -0.33 -8.08
CA ASP A 44 12.58 -1.52 -7.50
C ASP A 44 11.07 -1.31 -7.22
N PHE A 45 10.58 -0.08 -7.32
CA PHE A 45 9.18 0.22 -7.05
C PHE A 45 8.29 -0.36 -8.16
N TYR A 46 7.20 -1.02 -7.78
CA TYR A 46 6.33 -1.71 -8.73
C TYR A 46 5.77 -0.77 -9.82
N ILE A 47 5.60 -1.32 -11.02
CA ILE A 47 5.09 -0.59 -12.19
C ILE A 47 3.78 -1.25 -12.65
N ILE A 48 2.70 -0.49 -12.62
CA ILE A 48 1.42 -0.83 -13.26
C ILE A 48 0.97 0.36 -14.08
N ASP A 49 0.70 0.14 -15.34
CA ASP A 49 0.08 1.10 -16.26
C ASP A 49 -0.47 0.41 -17.50
N THR A 50 -1.17 1.15 -18.35
CA THR A 50 -1.73 0.68 -19.61
C THR A 50 -0.89 1.10 -20.82
N ALA A 51 0.19 1.84 -20.60
CA ALA A 51 1.03 2.40 -21.66
C ALA A 51 1.92 1.34 -22.32
N PHE A 52 1.75 1.11 -23.61
CA PHE A 52 2.62 0.24 -24.41
C PHE A 52 4.06 0.78 -24.50
N ARG A 53 4.18 2.11 -24.52
CA ARG A 53 5.44 2.85 -24.44
C ARG A 53 5.26 3.97 -23.46
N LYS A 54 6.23 4.13 -22.57
CA LYS A 54 6.21 5.24 -21.61
C LYS A 54 6.26 6.56 -22.37
N PRO A 55 5.36 7.53 -22.05
CA PRO A 55 5.40 8.85 -22.68
C PRO A 55 6.71 9.57 -22.38
N GLU A 56 7.34 10.13 -23.40
CA GLU A 56 8.46 11.06 -23.26
C GLU A 56 7.90 12.49 -23.27
N ILE A 57 7.78 13.10 -22.10
CA ILE A 57 7.12 14.39 -21.91
C ILE A 57 8.16 15.48 -21.70
N ASP A 58 8.09 16.52 -22.52
CA ASP A 58 8.87 17.76 -22.33
C ASP A 58 8.20 18.61 -21.24
N ALA A 59 8.78 18.64 -20.04
CA ALA A 59 8.25 19.40 -18.91
C ALA A 59 8.13 20.90 -19.19
N ALA A 60 8.93 21.46 -20.12
CA ALA A 60 8.82 22.87 -20.51
C ALA A 60 7.55 23.18 -21.33
N ARG A 61 6.91 22.17 -21.88
CA ARG A 61 5.67 22.29 -22.66
C ARG A 61 4.46 21.67 -21.98
N TRP A 62 4.72 20.86 -20.95
CA TRP A 62 3.66 20.21 -20.20
C TRP A 62 2.91 21.22 -19.33
N ALA A 63 1.62 21.00 -19.18
CA ALA A 63 0.79 21.72 -18.24
C ALA A 63 -0.34 20.81 -17.72
N LEU A 64 -0.79 21.06 -16.50
CA LEU A 64 -1.98 20.47 -15.90
C LEU A 64 -3.13 21.46 -16.02
N THR A 65 -4.24 21.05 -16.60
CA THR A 65 -5.48 21.83 -16.61
C THR A 65 -6.46 21.28 -15.60
N ILE A 66 -7.06 22.14 -14.77
CA ILE A 66 -8.18 21.82 -13.88
C ILE A 66 -9.42 22.54 -14.40
N ASP A 67 -10.45 21.79 -14.80
CA ASP A 67 -11.69 22.30 -15.37
C ASP A 67 -12.89 21.40 -14.99
N GLY A 68 -14.02 21.60 -15.66
CA GLY A 68 -15.20 20.75 -15.50
C GLY A 68 -16.44 21.53 -15.03
N PRO A 69 -17.61 20.87 -15.01
CA PRO A 69 -18.88 21.51 -14.72
C PRO A 69 -19.00 22.05 -13.29
N HIS A 70 -18.16 21.62 -12.36
CA HIS A 70 -18.14 22.03 -10.97
C HIS A 70 -16.89 22.86 -10.60
N VAL A 71 -16.29 23.52 -11.58
CA VAL A 71 -15.13 24.40 -11.43
C VAL A 71 -15.50 25.80 -11.88
N ASP A 72 -15.40 26.79 -10.99
CA ASP A 72 -15.78 28.18 -11.26
C ASP A 72 -14.71 28.93 -12.06
N ASN A 73 -13.43 28.57 -11.86
CA ASN A 73 -12.28 29.24 -12.45
C ASN A 73 -11.30 28.22 -13.08
N PRO A 74 -11.60 27.71 -14.29
CA PRO A 74 -10.69 26.79 -14.96
C PRO A 74 -9.27 27.33 -15.03
N THR A 75 -8.32 26.56 -14.51
CA THR A 75 -6.93 27.01 -14.32
C THR A 75 -5.97 26.02 -14.95
N THR A 76 -4.86 26.53 -15.48
CA THR A 76 -3.77 25.74 -16.05
C THR A 76 -2.47 26.06 -15.34
N PHE A 77 -1.77 25.02 -14.90
CA PHE A 77 -0.49 25.11 -14.20
C PHE A 77 0.62 24.54 -15.08
N THR A 78 1.64 25.33 -15.36
CA THR A 78 2.88 24.80 -15.95
C THR A 78 3.72 24.07 -14.92
N TYR A 79 4.65 23.23 -15.34
CA TYR A 79 5.58 22.56 -14.45
C TYR A 79 6.36 23.57 -13.58
N GLN A 80 6.75 24.72 -14.17
CA GLN A 80 7.45 25.77 -13.43
C GLN A 80 6.56 26.45 -12.38
N ASP A 81 5.26 26.64 -12.64
CA ASP A 81 4.33 27.19 -11.65
C ASP A 81 4.24 26.27 -10.44
N LEU A 82 4.22 24.96 -10.65
CA LEU A 82 4.20 23.97 -9.57
C LEU A 82 5.51 23.94 -8.78
N LEU A 83 6.67 24.01 -9.45
CA LEU A 83 7.99 24.04 -8.80
C LEU A 83 8.20 25.31 -7.96
N ASN A 84 7.52 26.41 -8.26
CA ASN A 84 7.63 27.68 -7.54
C ASN A 84 6.76 27.72 -6.27
N ARG A 85 5.96 26.66 -6.00
CA ARG A 85 5.10 26.56 -4.81
C ARG A 85 5.88 26.01 -3.60
N GLU A 86 5.30 26.18 -2.43
CA GLU A 86 5.74 25.43 -1.25
C GLU A 86 5.36 23.96 -1.46
N LEU A 87 6.38 23.10 -1.55
CA LEU A 87 6.17 21.67 -1.73
C LEU A 87 6.13 20.97 -0.39
N VAL A 88 5.23 20.02 -0.25
CA VAL A 88 5.17 19.13 0.92
C VAL A 88 5.84 17.81 0.59
N THR A 89 6.46 17.20 1.61
CA THR A 89 7.12 15.88 1.51
C THR A 89 6.52 14.95 2.54
N THR A 90 6.13 13.75 2.10
CA THR A 90 5.58 12.72 2.98
C THR A 90 5.99 11.32 2.50
N GLU A 91 6.03 10.38 3.44
CA GLU A 91 6.12 8.96 3.12
C GLU A 91 4.70 8.39 2.95
N MET A 92 4.48 7.62 1.91
CA MET A 92 3.18 6.98 1.69
C MET A 92 3.31 5.69 0.89
N THR A 93 2.53 4.69 1.29
CA THR A 93 2.41 3.41 0.60
C THR A 93 1.33 3.47 -0.48
N LEU A 94 1.69 3.11 -1.70
CA LEU A 94 0.77 2.87 -2.81
C LEU A 94 0.54 1.38 -2.99
N VAL A 95 -0.71 1.01 -3.32
CA VAL A 95 -1.12 -0.39 -3.50
C VAL A 95 -1.85 -0.54 -4.83
N GLY A 96 -1.43 -1.52 -5.63
CA GLY A 96 -2.16 -1.96 -6.81
C GLY A 96 -3.33 -2.87 -6.42
N VAL A 97 -4.53 -2.62 -6.97
CA VAL A 97 -5.73 -3.43 -6.65
C VAL A 97 -5.59 -4.89 -7.06
N SER A 98 -4.82 -5.17 -8.11
CA SER A 98 -4.57 -6.53 -8.60
C SER A 98 -3.50 -7.29 -7.80
N ASN A 99 -2.99 -6.69 -6.70
CA ASN A 99 -2.06 -7.37 -5.81
C ASN A 99 -2.71 -8.61 -5.21
N PRO A 100 -2.20 -9.83 -5.49
CA PRO A 100 -2.68 -11.03 -4.82
C PRO A 100 -2.19 -11.09 -3.37
N LEU A 101 -2.69 -12.03 -2.59
CA LEU A 101 -2.13 -12.32 -1.27
C LEU A 101 -0.64 -12.68 -1.40
N GLY A 102 0.20 -12.02 -0.60
CA GLY A 102 1.65 -12.20 -0.65
C GLY A 102 2.33 -11.59 -1.88
N GLY A 103 1.61 -10.81 -2.70
CA GLY A 103 2.15 -10.20 -3.91
C GLY A 103 3.01 -8.96 -3.65
N ASP A 104 3.64 -8.47 -4.70
CA ASP A 104 4.63 -7.39 -4.72
C ASP A 104 4.13 -6.07 -5.31
N LEU A 105 2.83 -5.99 -5.67
CA LEU A 105 2.24 -4.77 -6.22
C LEU A 105 1.87 -3.77 -5.11
N VAL A 106 2.80 -3.52 -4.23
CA VAL A 106 2.73 -2.56 -3.13
C VAL A 106 4.12 -1.99 -2.87
N GLY A 107 4.21 -0.71 -2.59
CA GLY A 107 5.49 -0.06 -2.30
C GLY A 107 5.32 1.22 -1.49
N ASN A 108 6.29 1.50 -0.61
CA ASN A 108 6.36 2.72 0.17
C ASN A 108 7.49 3.61 -0.35
N ALA A 109 7.22 4.88 -0.56
CA ALA A 109 8.18 5.85 -1.06
C ALA A 109 7.98 7.22 -0.40
N VAL A 110 8.99 8.08 -0.53
CA VAL A 110 8.92 9.49 -0.16
C VAL A 110 8.42 10.27 -1.37
N TRP A 111 7.27 10.92 -1.24
CA TRP A 111 6.65 11.72 -2.27
C TRP A 111 6.78 13.21 -1.95
N THR A 112 7.14 14.02 -2.95
CA THR A 112 7.20 15.48 -2.79
C THR A 112 6.42 16.14 -3.90
N GLY A 113 5.53 17.07 -3.54
CA GLY A 113 4.66 17.73 -4.50
C GLY A 113 3.77 18.79 -3.88
N VAL A 114 2.72 19.17 -4.60
CA VAL A 114 1.74 20.17 -4.19
C VAL A 114 0.50 19.48 -3.64
N PRO A 115 -0.03 19.86 -2.46
CA PRO A 115 -1.30 19.36 -1.98
C PRO A 115 -2.40 19.58 -3.02
N LEU A 116 -3.16 18.53 -3.31
CA LEU A 116 -4.17 18.59 -4.36
C LEU A 116 -5.27 19.61 -4.04
N ALA A 117 -5.66 19.72 -2.77
CA ALA A 117 -6.66 20.69 -2.31
C ALA A 117 -6.29 22.14 -2.67
N GLU A 118 -5.01 22.52 -2.58
CA GLU A 118 -4.58 23.88 -2.95
C GLU A 118 -4.82 24.20 -4.43
N LEU A 119 -4.56 23.24 -5.31
CA LEU A 119 -4.79 23.40 -6.75
C LEU A 119 -6.28 23.45 -7.08
N LEU A 120 -7.09 22.65 -6.39
CA LEU A 120 -8.54 22.63 -6.54
C LEU A 120 -9.19 23.90 -5.99
N ASP A 121 -8.71 24.43 -4.85
CA ASP A 121 -9.18 25.69 -4.28
C ASP A 121 -8.91 26.88 -5.21
N GLU A 122 -7.72 26.92 -5.84
CA GLU A 122 -7.36 27.95 -6.83
C GLU A 122 -8.25 27.89 -8.07
N ALA A 123 -8.60 26.69 -8.52
CA ALA A 123 -9.54 26.48 -9.60
C ALA A 123 -11.00 26.74 -9.18
N GLY A 124 -11.30 26.89 -7.90
CA GLY A 124 -12.62 27.24 -7.39
C GLY A 124 -13.63 26.12 -7.58
N ILE A 125 -13.50 25.01 -6.86
CA ILE A 125 -14.51 23.96 -6.90
C ILE A 125 -15.74 24.36 -6.11
N ALA A 126 -16.93 24.12 -6.68
CA ALA A 126 -18.20 24.63 -6.17
C ALA A 126 -18.58 24.08 -4.79
N ASP A 127 -18.26 22.82 -4.49
CA ASP A 127 -18.56 22.16 -3.20
C ASP A 127 -17.55 21.04 -2.89
N PRO A 128 -16.49 21.33 -2.10
CA PRO A 128 -15.48 20.36 -1.76
C PRO A 128 -15.98 19.20 -0.85
N THR A 129 -17.18 19.35 -0.27
CA THR A 129 -17.74 18.34 0.64
C THR A 129 -18.75 17.41 -0.04
N ASN A 130 -19.08 17.65 -1.30
CA ASN A 130 -20.10 16.90 -2.01
C ASN A 130 -19.58 15.53 -2.47
N PRO A 131 -20.07 14.41 -1.89
CA PRO A 131 -19.62 13.08 -2.25
C PRO A 131 -20.08 12.64 -3.66
N ASN A 132 -21.03 13.36 -4.29
CA ASN A 132 -21.47 13.09 -5.65
C ASN A 132 -20.58 13.77 -6.70
N HIS A 133 -19.62 14.61 -6.30
CA HIS A 133 -18.60 15.15 -7.19
C HIS A 133 -17.35 14.26 -7.16
N GLN A 134 -16.69 14.13 -8.30
CA GLN A 134 -15.42 13.40 -8.40
C GLN A 134 -14.31 14.25 -9.03
N ILE A 135 -13.11 13.96 -8.61
CA ILE A 135 -11.88 14.34 -9.29
C ILE A 135 -11.65 13.29 -10.38
N PHE A 136 -12.01 13.63 -11.62
CA PHE A 136 -11.82 12.77 -12.78
C PHE A 136 -10.57 13.22 -13.52
N SER A 137 -9.58 12.35 -13.60
CA SER A 137 -8.25 12.67 -14.13
C SER A 137 -7.98 11.95 -15.44
N ARG A 138 -7.27 12.64 -16.33
CA ARG A 138 -6.78 12.10 -17.61
C ARG A 138 -5.27 12.23 -17.71
N SER A 139 -4.65 11.19 -18.24
CA SER A 139 -3.23 11.10 -18.56
C SER A 139 -2.96 11.37 -20.04
N VAL A 140 -1.70 11.69 -20.37
CA VAL A 140 -1.20 11.88 -21.74
C VAL A 140 -1.39 10.62 -22.62
N ASP A 141 -1.45 9.43 -22.05
CA ASP A 141 -1.72 8.16 -22.75
C ASP A 141 -3.21 7.78 -22.78
N ASP A 142 -4.11 8.75 -22.52
CA ASP A 142 -5.58 8.59 -22.46
C ASP A 142 -6.08 7.67 -21.33
N TYR A 143 -5.25 7.27 -20.38
CA TYR A 143 -5.73 6.61 -19.18
C TYR A 143 -6.59 7.57 -18.36
N THR A 144 -7.66 7.07 -17.74
CA THR A 144 -8.54 7.86 -16.89
C THR A 144 -8.79 7.19 -15.56
N SER A 145 -8.89 8.01 -14.51
CA SER A 145 -9.18 7.56 -13.15
C SER A 145 -10.07 8.58 -12.45
N GLY A 146 -10.69 8.20 -11.36
CA GLY A 146 -11.49 9.16 -10.58
C GLY A 146 -11.84 8.65 -9.20
N PHE A 147 -12.02 9.59 -8.27
CA PHE A 147 -12.42 9.35 -6.88
C PHE A 147 -13.23 10.55 -6.36
N PRO A 148 -14.05 10.37 -5.29
CA PRO A 148 -14.87 11.46 -4.74
C PRO A 148 -14.05 12.67 -4.28
N VAL A 149 -14.53 13.87 -4.59
CA VAL A 149 -13.87 15.14 -4.22
C VAL A 149 -13.54 15.25 -2.72
N PRO A 150 -14.43 14.87 -1.77
CA PRO A 150 -14.12 15.01 -0.35
C PRO A 150 -12.85 14.31 0.11
N ILE A 151 -12.40 13.29 -0.62
CA ILE A 151 -11.15 12.54 -0.30
C ILE A 151 -9.91 13.44 -0.39
N ALA A 152 -9.92 14.46 -1.24
CA ALA A 152 -8.83 15.44 -1.32
C ALA A 152 -8.81 16.41 -0.13
N TYR A 153 -9.85 16.42 0.72
CA TYR A 153 -10.06 17.38 1.82
C TYR A 153 -10.26 16.75 3.19
N ASP A 154 -10.22 15.43 3.31
CA ASP A 154 -10.50 14.71 4.57
C ASP A 154 -9.28 14.58 5.51
N GLY A 155 -8.18 15.22 5.16
CA GLY A 155 -6.97 15.28 5.97
C GLY A 155 -5.91 14.21 5.64
N ARG A 156 -6.24 13.28 4.75
CA ARG A 156 -5.22 12.35 4.20
C ARG A 156 -4.29 13.05 3.23
N THR A 157 -3.14 12.44 2.97
CA THR A 157 -2.29 12.87 1.87
C THR A 157 -3.00 12.64 0.53
N ALA A 158 -3.30 13.73 -0.16
CA ALA A 158 -3.69 13.77 -1.57
C ALA A 158 -2.84 14.85 -2.23
N MET A 159 -1.95 14.49 -3.16
CA MET A 159 -1.04 15.45 -3.78
C MET A 159 -0.80 15.19 -5.26
N LEU A 160 -0.44 16.26 -5.95
CA LEU A 160 0.23 16.20 -7.24
C LEU A 160 1.73 16.07 -7.00
N ALA A 161 2.25 14.85 -7.06
CA ALA A 161 3.66 14.55 -6.83
C ALA A 161 4.51 14.92 -8.06
N LEU A 162 5.64 15.56 -7.80
CA LEU A 162 6.64 15.96 -8.79
C LEU A 162 7.97 15.20 -8.59
N PHE A 163 8.20 14.71 -7.36
CA PHE A 163 9.42 14.00 -6.98
C PHE A 163 9.07 12.71 -6.24
N MET A 164 9.96 11.73 -6.38
CA MET A 164 9.91 10.45 -5.69
C MET A 164 11.30 10.15 -5.11
N ASN A 165 11.36 9.85 -3.80
CA ASN A 165 12.61 9.56 -3.08
C ASN A 165 13.69 10.65 -3.24
N GLY A 166 13.28 11.92 -3.28
CA GLY A 166 14.19 13.07 -3.38
C GLY A 166 14.68 13.39 -4.80
N GLU A 167 14.24 12.66 -5.82
CA GLU A 167 14.57 12.88 -7.21
C GLU A 167 13.32 13.26 -8.03
N PRO A 168 13.45 13.98 -9.17
CA PRO A 168 12.33 14.11 -10.08
C PRO A 168 11.74 12.75 -10.43
N LEU A 169 10.42 12.67 -10.59
CA LEU A 169 9.77 11.42 -10.93
C LEU A 169 10.47 10.72 -12.11
N PRO A 170 10.85 9.45 -12.01
CA PRO A 170 11.24 8.67 -13.17
C PRO A 170 10.10 8.61 -14.20
N THR A 171 10.42 8.47 -15.47
CA THR A 171 9.41 8.41 -16.55
C THR A 171 8.38 7.30 -16.29
N GLU A 172 8.83 6.11 -15.88
CA GLU A 172 7.99 4.95 -15.56
C GLU A 172 7.10 5.17 -14.33
N HIS A 173 7.45 6.12 -13.47
CA HIS A 173 6.67 6.49 -12.30
C HIS A 173 5.83 7.75 -12.50
N GLY A 174 5.81 8.33 -13.73
CA GLY A 174 4.82 9.34 -14.10
C GLY A 174 5.36 10.75 -14.31
N PHE A 175 6.67 10.95 -14.60
CA PHE A 175 7.20 12.27 -14.95
C PHE A 175 6.37 12.96 -16.05
N PRO A 176 6.06 14.27 -15.93
CA PRO A 176 6.55 15.23 -14.94
C PRO A 176 5.71 15.28 -13.65
N ALA A 177 4.50 14.74 -13.65
CA ALA A 177 3.62 14.76 -12.49
C ALA A 177 2.67 13.55 -12.46
N ARG A 178 2.36 13.10 -11.24
CA ARG A 178 1.34 12.08 -10.99
C ARG A 178 0.51 12.45 -9.76
N LEU A 179 -0.69 11.88 -9.66
CA LEU A 179 -1.42 11.90 -8.40
C LEU A 179 -0.91 10.77 -7.48
N VAL A 180 -0.93 11.06 -6.19
CA VAL A 180 -0.78 10.08 -5.10
C VAL A 180 -1.78 10.42 -4.01
N VAL A 181 -2.59 9.43 -3.58
CA VAL A 181 -3.66 9.61 -2.59
C VAL A 181 -3.64 8.43 -1.63
N ALA A 182 -3.47 8.71 -0.35
CA ALA A 182 -3.43 7.68 0.68
C ALA A 182 -4.78 6.95 0.81
N GLY A 183 -4.72 5.65 1.07
CA GLY A 183 -5.90 4.83 1.38
C GLY A 183 -6.78 4.45 0.20
N LEU A 184 -6.42 4.81 -1.03
CA LEU A 184 -7.09 4.35 -2.25
C LEU A 184 -6.16 3.50 -3.11
N TYR A 185 -6.71 2.44 -3.72
CA TYR A 185 -5.98 1.69 -4.73
C TYR A 185 -5.60 2.57 -5.92
N GLY A 186 -4.37 2.38 -6.43
CA GLY A 186 -3.75 3.25 -7.43
C GLY A 186 -4.51 3.42 -8.75
N TYR A 187 -5.37 2.45 -9.13
CA TYR A 187 -6.12 2.54 -10.39
C TYR A 187 -7.18 3.65 -10.43
N VAL A 188 -7.62 4.14 -9.26
CA VAL A 188 -8.54 5.28 -9.17
C VAL A 188 -7.84 6.57 -8.75
N SER A 189 -6.62 6.49 -8.14
CA SER A 189 -6.05 7.58 -7.35
C SER A 189 -4.63 7.99 -7.73
N ALA A 190 -3.89 7.14 -8.46
CA ALA A 190 -2.46 7.31 -8.66
C ALA A 190 -2.07 7.39 -10.16
N ILE A 191 -2.86 8.16 -10.92
CA ILE A 191 -2.65 8.36 -12.36
C ILE A 191 -1.26 8.98 -12.62
N LYS A 192 -0.52 8.38 -13.56
CA LYS A 192 0.79 8.84 -14.04
C LYS A 192 0.63 9.74 -15.26
N TRP A 193 1.62 10.59 -15.54
CA TRP A 193 1.62 11.46 -16.74
C TRP A 193 0.36 12.29 -16.88
N ILE A 194 -0.17 12.77 -15.74
CA ILE A 194 -1.42 13.52 -15.71
C ILE A 194 -1.34 14.81 -16.50
N GLU A 195 -2.39 15.14 -17.25
CA GLU A 195 -2.51 16.40 -17.99
C GLU A 195 -3.81 17.16 -17.70
N GLN A 196 -4.84 16.49 -17.18
CA GLN A 196 -6.11 17.11 -16.88
C GLN A 196 -6.76 16.52 -15.62
N ILE A 197 -7.38 17.40 -14.85
CA ILE A 197 -8.34 17.06 -13.80
C ILE A 197 -9.65 17.76 -14.14
N GLN A 198 -10.75 17.00 -14.21
CA GLN A 198 -12.09 17.52 -14.34
C GLN A 198 -12.88 17.24 -13.06
N VAL A 199 -13.54 18.26 -12.52
CA VAL A 199 -14.51 18.03 -11.43
C VAL A 199 -15.87 17.77 -12.04
N THR A 200 -16.32 16.51 -11.98
CA THR A 200 -17.52 15.99 -12.64
C THR A 200 -18.46 15.32 -11.63
N ASP A 201 -19.64 14.87 -12.07
CA ASP A 201 -20.50 14.02 -11.26
C ASP A 201 -19.92 12.62 -11.13
N PHE A 202 -19.88 12.07 -9.91
CA PHE A 202 -19.33 10.76 -9.62
C PHE A 202 -20.02 9.64 -10.43
N GLU A 203 -21.34 9.69 -10.55
CA GLU A 203 -22.12 8.73 -11.35
C GLU A 203 -22.13 9.08 -12.85
N GLY A 204 -21.59 10.24 -13.25
CA GLY A 204 -21.68 10.74 -14.64
C GLY A 204 -20.65 10.14 -15.59
N VAL A 205 -19.48 9.80 -15.09
CA VAL A 205 -18.37 9.28 -15.91
C VAL A 205 -17.53 8.27 -15.14
N ASP A 206 -17.06 7.25 -15.85
CA ASP A 206 -16.26 6.17 -15.27
C ASP A 206 -14.81 6.23 -15.72
N GLY A 207 -13.87 5.99 -14.79
CA GLY A 207 -12.47 5.76 -15.10
C GLY A 207 -12.26 4.44 -15.88
N PHE A 208 -11.09 4.31 -16.49
CA PHE A 208 -10.73 3.26 -17.44
C PHE A 208 -11.09 1.83 -16.98
N TRP A 209 -10.88 1.49 -15.72
CA TRP A 209 -11.07 0.12 -15.21
C TRP A 209 -12.50 -0.18 -14.75
N ILE A 210 -13.32 0.84 -14.48
CA ILE A 210 -14.68 0.64 -13.94
C ILE A 210 -15.59 -0.15 -14.93
N PRO A 211 -15.71 0.25 -16.21
CA PRO A 211 -16.48 -0.52 -17.17
C PRO A 211 -15.86 -1.89 -17.51
N ARG A 212 -14.67 -2.17 -17.00
CA ARG A 212 -13.97 -3.46 -17.12
C ARG A 212 -14.17 -4.38 -15.92
N GLY A 213 -15.05 -3.98 -14.99
CA GLY A 213 -15.49 -4.82 -13.87
C GLY A 213 -14.79 -4.57 -12.54
N TRP A 214 -13.97 -3.52 -12.42
CA TRP A 214 -13.41 -3.10 -11.15
C TRP A 214 -14.34 -2.14 -10.41
N SER A 215 -14.28 -2.13 -9.08
CA SER A 215 -15.11 -1.27 -8.23
C SER A 215 -14.78 0.21 -8.44
N LYS A 216 -15.80 1.06 -8.35
CA LYS A 216 -15.62 2.52 -8.46
C LYS A 216 -15.10 3.14 -7.17
N GLU A 217 -15.58 2.63 -6.03
CA GLU A 217 -14.98 2.89 -4.73
C GLU A 217 -13.89 1.86 -4.46
N ALA A 218 -12.71 2.34 -4.10
CA ALA A 218 -11.51 1.52 -4.07
C ALA A 218 -10.64 1.78 -2.84
N PRO A 219 -11.19 1.70 -1.60
CA PRO A 219 -10.39 1.79 -0.40
C PRO A 219 -9.42 0.61 -0.33
N VAL A 220 -8.18 0.90 0.07
CA VAL A 220 -7.17 -0.15 0.30
C VAL A 220 -7.61 -1.00 1.49
N LYS A 221 -7.49 -2.31 1.34
CA LYS A 221 -7.79 -3.28 2.39
C LYS A 221 -6.58 -3.55 3.26
N THR A 222 -6.82 -3.85 4.52
CA THR A 222 -5.79 -4.29 5.47
C THR A 222 -5.18 -5.59 5.00
N GLN A 223 -3.87 -5.60 4.81
CA GLN A 223 -3.11 -6.78 4.39
C GLN A 223 -1.78 -6.89 5.13
N SER A 224 -1.23 -8.09 5.11
CA SER A 224 0.10 -8.41 5.61
C SER A 224 0.77 -9.45 4.71
N ARG A 225 2.10 -9.42 4.68
CA ARG A 225 2.92 -10.31 3.86
C ARG A 225 4.13 -10.78 4.65
N ILE A 226 4.49 -12.04 4.45
CA ILE A 226 5.77 -12.61 4.89
C ILE A 226 6.76 -12.40 3.74
N ASP A 227 7.87 -11.74 3.99
CA ASP A 227 8.97 -11.54 3.04
C ASP A 227 10.07 -12.57 3.28
N THR A 228 10.35 -12.88 4.54
CA THR A 228 11.34 -13.89 4.94
C THR A 228 10.77 -14.79 6.05
N PRO A 229 11.02 -16.12 5.98
CA PRO A 229 11.66 -16.87 4.91
C PRO A 229 10.84 -16.89 3.63
N GLU A 230 11.50 -17.08 2.47
CA GLU A 230 10.81 -17.24 1.20
C GLU A 230 9.93 -18.50 1.18
N PRO A 231 8.83 -18.53 0.40
CA PRO A 231 8.00 -19.72 0.24
C PRO A 231 8.81 -20.93 -0.23
N GLY A 232 8.72 -22.04 0.52
CA GLY A 232 9.45 -23.27 0.21
C GLY A 232 10.89 -23.31 0.74
N ALA A 233 11.33 -22.33 1.50
CA ALA A 233 12.66 -22.30 2.10
C ALA A 233 12.92 -23.55 2.93
N GLU A 234 14.17 -24.04 2.84
CA GLU A 234 14.71 -25.10 3.70
C GLU A 234 15.60 -24.44 4.77
N MET A 235 15.32 -24.72 6.03
CA MET A 235 16.01 -24.11 7.17
C MET A 235 16.48 -25.17 8.15
N ALA A 236 17.55 -24.86 8.88
CA ALA A 236 17.94 -25.72 10.01
C ALA A 236 17.00 -25.52 11.20
N PRO A 237 16.78 -26.54 12.04
CA PRO A 237 16.08 -26.37 13.32
C PRO A 237 16.78 -25.35 14.21
N GLY A 238 16.00 -24.57 14.96
CA GLY A 238 16.49 -23.55 15.87
C GLY A 238 15.97 -22.14 15.52
N PRO A 239 16.66 -21.09 15.98
CA PRO A 239 16.18 -19.71 15.83
C PRO A 239 16.09 -19.29 14.35
N VAL A 240 14.92 -18.84 13.94
CA VAL A 240 14.59 -18.32 12.60
C VAL A 240 13.82 -17.02 12.76
N THR A 241 14.25 -15.96 12.09
CA THR A 241 13.49 -14.72 12.02
C THR A 241 12.48 -14.81 10.88
N ILE A 242 11.21 -14.59 11.20
CA ILE A 242 10.11 -14.41 10.25
C ILE A 242 9.79 -12.92 10.20
N ALA A 243 9.76 -12.32 9.02
CA ALA A 243 9.53 -10.89 8.91
C ALA A 243 8.82 -10.53 7.59
N GLY A 244 8.29 -9.31 7.54
CA GLY A 244 7.62 -8.79 6.37
C GLY A 244 7.00 -7.43 6.61
N VAL A 245 5.99 -7.10 5.83
CA VAL A 245 5.28 -5.83 5.86
C VAL A 245 3.78 -6.01 6.04
N ALA A 246 3.13 -5.04 6.66
CA ALA A 246 1.67 -4.96 6.78
C ALA A 246 1.21 -3.54 6.50
N TRP A 247 0.01 -3.37 5.90
CA TRP A 247 -0.48 -2.07 5.45
C TRP A 247 -1.99 -1.94 5.48
N ASN A 248 -2.44 -0.73 5.75
CA ASN A 248 -3.71 -0.12 5.43
C ASN A 248 -3.50 1.40 5.41
N PRO A 249 -2.99 1.98 4.30
CA PRO A 249 -2.65 3.41 4.24
C PRO A 249 -3.86 4.28 4.57
N GLY A 250 -3.68 5.25 5.47
CA GLY A 250 -4.73 6.14 5.95
C GLY A 250 -5.51 5.65 7.17
N VAL A 251 -5.37 4.36 7.54
CA VAL A 251 -5.89 3.80 8.80
C VAL A 251 -4.76 3.45 9.75
N GLY A 252 -3.67 2.88 9.20
CA GLY A 252 -2.52 2.39 9.96
C GLY A 252 -2.73 0.98 10.53
N ILE A 253 -1.63 0.32 10.91
CA ILE A 253 -1.61 -1.02 11.49
C ILE A 253 -1.39 -0.91 13.00
N ASP A 254 -2.23 -1.61 13.75
CA ASP A 254 -2.15 -1.71 15.22
C ASP A 254 -1.38 -2.96 15.67
N GLN A 255 -1.61 -4.09 15.00
CA GLN A 255 -1.03 -5.38 15.38
C GLN A 255 -0.79 -6.26 14.15
N VAL A 256 0.29 -7.05 14.22
CA VAL A 256 0.55 -8.18 13.32
C VAL A 256 0.73 -9.43 14.15
N GLU A 257 0.17 -10.55 13.69
CA GLU A 257 0.26 -11.84 14.37
C GLU A 257 0.65 -12.93 13.38
N VAL A 258 1.44 -13.90 13.86
CA VAL A 258 1.82 -15.09 13.10
C VAL A 258 1.18 -16.33 13.68
N GLY A 259 0.83 -17.28 12.83
CA GLY A 259 0.29 -18.57 13.19
C GLY A 259 1.03 -19.70 12.47
N PHE A 260 1.21 -20.83 13.15
CA PHE A 260 1.93 -21.99 12.62
C PHE A 260 1.02 -23.20 12.57
N THR A 261 1.03 -23.90 11.44
CA THR A 261 0.32 -25.18 11.30
C THR A 261 1.33 -26.27 10.87
N ASN A 262 1.44 -27.32 11.65
CA ASN A 262 2.27 -28.46 11.26
C ASN A 262 1.59 -29.19 10.09
N ALA A 263 2.32 -29.32 8.95
CA ALA A 263 1.75 -29.87 7.73
C ALA A 263 1.36 -31.36 7.85
N ALA A 264 2.04 -32.13 8.71
CA ALA A 264 1.77 -33.56 8.90
C ALA A 264 0.61 -33.82 9.89
N THR A 265 0.56 -33.09 11.00
CA THR A 265 -0.44 -33.31 12.05
C THR A 265 -1.69 -32.43 11.90
N GLN A 266 -1.58 -31.35 11.12
CA GLN A 266 -2.60 -30.31 10.97
C GLN A 266 -2.91 -29.58 12.30
N GLU A 267 -2.04 -29.70 13.29
CA GLU A 267 -2.14 -28.93 14.53
C GLU A 267 -1.69 -27.50 14.28
N THR A 268 -2.48 -26.56 14.76
CA THR A 268 -2.26 -25.12 14.59
C THR A 268 -2.03 -24.45 15.94
N THR A 269 -1.07 -23.52 16.02
CA THR A 269 -0.88 -22.67 17.20
C THR A 269 -2.01 -21.66 17.33
N GLU A 270 -2.14 -21.03 18.50
CA GLU A 270 -2.83 -19.75 18.61
C GLU A 270 -2.05 -18.67 17.81
N TRP A 271 -2.72 -17.59 17.48
CA TRP A 271 -2.09 -16.42 16.87
C TRP A 271 -1.15 -15.72 17.86
N ILE A 272 0.06 -15.43 17.44
CA ILE A 272 1.16 -14.94 18.27
C ILE A 272 1.54 -13.54 17.78
N PRO A 273 1.51 -12.51 18.65
CA PRO A 273 1.89 -11.17 18.28
C PRO A 273 3.36 -11.08 17.79
N ALA A 274 3.56 -10.42 16.66
CA ALA A 274 4.87 -10.03 16.14
C ALA A 274 5.28 -8.65 16.67
N GLN A 275 6.57 -8.34 16.62
CA GLN A 275 7.08 -7.00 16.91
C GLN A 275 6.94 -6.11 15.69
N LEU A 276 6.42 -4.90 15.87
CA LEU A 276 6.32 -3.88 14.82
C LEU A 276 7.53 -2.96 14.86
N ALA A 277 8.04 -2.59 13.69
CA ALA A 277 8.96 -1.49 13.55
C ALA A 277 8.25 -0.13 13.69
N GLU A 278 9.02 0.95 13.90
CA GLU A 278 8.47 2.29 13.83
C GLU A 278 7.95 2.58 12.42
N SER A 279 6.71 3.07 12.32
CA SER A 279 6.17 3.58 11.07
C SER A 279 6.27 5.10 11.04
N GLY A 280 6.45 5.69 9.84
CA GLY A 280 6.51 7.14 9.68
C GLY A 280 5.17 7.83 9.95
N SER A 281 4.06 7.17 9.59
CA SER A 281 2.68 7.62 9.77
C SER A 281 1.70 6.48 9.55
N ASP A 282 0.40 6.75 9.69
CA ASP A 282 -0.67 5.80 9.36
C ASP A 282 -0.88 5.62 7.85
N GLU A 283 -0.16 6.37 7.02
CA GLU A 283 -0.21 6.26 5.56
C GLU A 283 0.89 5.35 4.98
N THR A 284 1.79 4.86 5.83
CA THR A 284 2.88 3.95 5.45
C THR A 284 2.59 2.53 5.90
N TRP A 285 3.20 1.57 5.19
CA TRP A 285 3.28 0.22 5.74
C TRP A 285 4.14 0.20 6.99
N VAL A 286 4.02 -0.87 7.76
CA VAL A 286 4.88 -1.18 8.90
C VAL A 286 5.63 -2.47 8.63
N GLN A 287 6.93 -2.47 8.85
CA GLN A 287 7.72 -3.68 8.90
C GLN A 287 7.45 -4.39 10.23
N TRP A 288 7.48 -5.73 10.21
CA TRP A 288 7.27 -6.55 11.40
C TRP A 288 8.23 -7.73 11.42
N GLN A 289 8.56 -8.24 12.60
CA GLN A 289 9.35 -9.45 12.77
C GLN A 289 8.84 -10.32 13.92
N PHE A 290 9.17 -11.60 13.83
CA PHE A 290 8.91 -12.60 14.86
C PHE A 290 10.08 -13.59 14.91
N GLU A 291 10.63 -13.82 16.11
CA GLU A 291 11.65 -14.85 16.34
C GLU A 291 10.97 -16.18 16.64
N TRP A 292 11.23 -17.17 15.79
CA TRP A 292 10.67 -18.49 15.88
C TRP A 292 11.77 -19.51 16.17
N ASP A 293 11.64 -20.29 17.26
CA ASP A 293 12.48 -21.48 17.48
C ASP A 293 11.89 -22.64 16.67
N ALA A 294 12.35 -22.74 15.42
CA ALA A 294 11.76 -23.61 14.41
C ALA A 294 12.04 -25.08 14.70
N PRO A 295 11.03 -25.91 14.99
CA PRO A 295 11.21 -27.35 15.20
C PRO A 295 11.31 -28.07 13.85
N ASP A 296 11.95 -29.24 13.83
CA ASP A 296 12.02 -30.12 12.67
C ASP A 296 10.63 -30.44 12.10
N GLY A 297 10.48 -30.43 10.79
CA GLY A 297 9.20 -30.72 10.11
C GLY A 297 8.84 -29.76 8.99
N GLU A 298 7.64 -29.93 8.44
CA GLU A 298 7.05 -29.01 7.45
C GLU A 298 5.97 -28.17 8.11
N TRP A 299 6.01 -26.85 7.87
CA TRP A 299 5.17 -25.88 8.56
C TRP A 299 4.55 -24.91 7.58
N PHE A 300 3.22 -24.73 7.69
CA PHE A 300 2.55 -23.55 7.13
C PHE A 300 2.69 -22.42 8.13
N ILE A 301 3.22 -21.31 7.66
CA ILE A 301 3.38 -20.06 8.41
C ILE A 301 2.41 -19.06 7.82
N ALA A 302 1.47 -18.58 8.63
CA ALA A 302 0.48 -17.60 8.22
C ALA A 302 0.68 -16.29 8.98
N VAL A 303 0.33 -15.17 8.34
CA VAL A 303 0.34 -13.84 8.96
C VAL A 303 -1.01 -13.16 8.79
N ARG A 304 -1.43 -12.40 9.81
CA ARG A 304 -2.58 -11.50 9.75
C ARG A 304 -2.26 -10.17 10.42
N ALA A 305 -2.90 -9.10 9.96
CA ALA A 305 -2.84 -7.78 10.58
C ALA A 305 -4.20 -7.36 11.13
N THR A 306 -4.14 -6.56 12.20
CA THR A 306 -5.25 -5.77 12.72
C THR A 306 -4.91 -4.30 12.50
N ASP A 307 -5.80 -3.54 11.90
CA ASP A 307 -5.61 -2.12 11.69
C ASP A 307 -6.12 -1.29 12.89
N LYS A 308 -5.80 0.01 12.90
CA LYS A 308 -6.18 0.93 14.00
C LYS A 308 -7.68 1.19 14.11
N SER A 309 -8.50 0.77 13.14
CA SER A 309 -9.95 0.75 13.28
C SER A 309 -10.46 -0.45 14.09
N GLY A 310 -9.59 -1.42 14.36
CA GLY A 310 -9.91 -2.67 15.03
C GLY A 310 -10.33 -3.80 14.09
N PHE A 311 -10.27 -3.60 12.77
CA PHE A 311 -10.52 -4.67 11.81
C PHE A 311 -9.32 -5.60 11.72
N THR A 312 -9.56 -6.91 11.90
CA THR A 312 -8.56 -7.97 11.70
C THR A 312 -8.82 -8.70 10.39
N GLN A 313 -7.77 -8.97 9.61
CA GLN A 313 -7.87 -9.77 8.39
C GLN A 313 -8.59 -11.09 8.64
N THR A 314 -9.47 -11.45 7.71
CA THR A 314 -10.21 -12.71 7.76
C THR A 314 -9.42 -13.83 7.08
N PRO A 315 -9.62 -15.10 7.48
CA PRO A 315 -8.95 -16.24 6.84
C PRO A 315 -9.49 -16.57 5.44
N GLU A 316 -10.68 -16.07 5.10
CA GLU A 316 -11.30 -16.33 3.80
C GLU A 316 -10.51 -15.68 2.68
N GLN A 317 -10.05 -16.49 1.73
CA GLN A 317 -9.32 -15.99 0.57
C GLN A 317 -10.29 -15.50 -0.50
N VAL A 318 -10.18 -14.21 -0.82
CA VAL A 318 -10.95 -13.56 -1.88
C VAL A 318 -9.97 -13.08 -2.97
N PRO A 319 -10.23 -13.33 -4.25
CA PRO A 319 -9.38 -12.84 -5.33
C PRO A 319 -9.37 -11.32 -5.42
N ALA A 320 -8.34 -10.76 -6.04
CA ALA A 320 -8.15 -9.32 -6.16
C ALA A 320 -9.29 -8.58 -6.86
N ALA A 321 -9.91 -9.18 -7.89
CA ALA A 321 -11.06 -8.61 -8.56
C ALA A 321 -12.35 -8.89 -7.77
N PRO A 322 -13.27 -7.88 -7.63
CA PRO A 322 -13.26 -6.55 -8.25
C PRO A 322 -12.64 -5.43 -7.39
N ASN A 323 -12.29 -5.66 -6.12
CA ASN A 323 -12.00 -4.58 -5.16
C ASN A 323 -10.84 -4.87 -4.19
N GLY A 324 -9.89 -5.69 -4.61
CA GLY A 324 -8.71 -6.08 -3.82
C GLY A 324 -8.84 -7.44 -3.14
N ALA A 325 -7.72 -8.16 -3.02
CA ALA A 325 -7.64 -9.47 -2.39
C ALA A 325 -7.92 -9.40 -0.88
N GLU A 326 -8.43 -10.50 -0.30
CA GLU A 326 -8.57 -10.70 1.14
C GLU A 326 -8.07 -12.08 1.53
N GLY A 327 -7.69 -12.25 2.79
CA GLY A 327 -7.20 -13.52 3.34
C GLY A 327 -5.87 -13.36 4.06
N HIS A 328 -5.37 -14.47 4.59
CA HIS A 328 -4.06 -14.53 5.24
C HIS A 328 -3.00 -14.98 4.24
N HIS A 329 -1.90 -14.23 4.12
CA HIS A 329 -0.73 -14.73 3.39
C HIS A 329 -0.14 -15.91 4.17
N THR A 330 0.04 -17.03 3.49
CA THR A 330 0.53 -18.28 4.09
C THR A 330 1.63 -18.88 3.21
N ILE A 331 2.75 -19.22 3.81
CA ILE A 331 3.86 -19.89 3.16
C ILE A 331 4.09 -21.29 3.74
N LEU A 332 4.63 -22.19 2.93
CA LEU A 332 5.14 -23.49 3.40
C LEU A 332 6.65 -23.38 3.57
N SER A 333 7.17 -23.81 4.73
CA SER A 333 8.60 -23.87 5.03
C SER A 333 8.98 -25.25 5.52
N ARG A 334 10.22 -25.66 5.24
CA ARG A 334 10.78 -26.97 5.65
C ARG A 334 11.93 -26.76 6.61
N VAL A 335 11.83 -27.38 7.77
CA VAL A 335 12.86 -27.35 8.80
C VAL A 335 13.47 -28.74 8.90
N ARG A 336 14.79 -28.87 8.64
CA ARG A 336 15.51 -30.18 8.58
C ARG A 336 16.90 -30.07 9.16
#